data_2abe1b6e89d9e7a20c8792d95baa133b
#
_entry.id   2abe1b6e89d9e7a20c8792d95baa133b
#
_cell.length_a   1.000
_cell.length_b   1.000
_cell.length_c   1.000
_cell.angle_alpha   90.00
_cell.angle_beta   90.00
_cell.angle_gamma   90.00
#
_symmetry.space_group_name_H-M   'P 1'
#
loop_
_entity.id
_entity.type
_entity.pdbx_description
1 polymer ?
#
loop_
_entity_poly.entity_id
_entity_poly.type
_entity_poly.pdbx_seq_one_letter_code
_entity_poly.pdbx_strand_id
1 'polypeptide(L)'
;MQNIREISSLNILQRILDATRESVLIVDASRRIIASNQAAHDAFARRSDSLHDRRLSEVIRDLNLHEAFSSALDSGESSDIKMDFIGSEKRSYDIHVSPIDLDGARHAIGAFYDVTQIERLERVRQEFLSNISHELRTPLTSIMAFVETLEDGAIDDRENNRRFLGVIRRNAERMHGLIADILELSMIESGNVKIETKPVRLFNLVEEVFTALSSKSATREITLINQVPEKIKVLADPVRLEQMLTNLIDNGIKFNRPAGTVTVTVGQTSEKTAISVADTGEGILADHLSRVFERFYRADRGRTREVGGTGLGLAIVKHLARLHGGEVSVSSALSRGTTFIIELPA
;
A
#
# COMPACT_ATOMS: atom_id res chain seq x y z
N MET A 1 -42.63 -22.24 37.04
CA MET A 1 -42.90 -21.64 35.71
C MET A 1 -42.07 -20.39 35.40
N GLN A 2 -41.62 -19.58 36.39
CA GLN A 2 -40.72 -18.45 36.18
C GLN A 2 -39.33 -18.86 35.69
N ASN A 3 -38.68 -19.85 36.29
CA ASN A 3 -37.33 -20.32 35.92
C ASN A 3 -37.21 -20.85 34.48
N ILE A 4 -38.28 -21.41 33.90
CA ILE A 4 -38.21 -21.95 32.52
C ILE A 4 -38.32 -20.82 31.48
N ARG A 5 -39.03 -19.72 31.82
CA ARG A 5 -39.13 -18.54 30.94
C ARG A 5 -37.83 -17.71 30.97
N GLU A 6 -37.13 -17.60 32.10
CA GLU A 6 -35.84 -16.90 32.23
C GLU A 6 -34.71 -17.61 31.46
N ILE A 7 -34.63 -18.93 31.54
CA ILE A 7 -33.67 -19.74 30.77
C ILE A 7 -33.94 -19.61 29.26
N SER A 8 -35.20 -19.45 28.85
CA SER A 8 -35.55 -19.29 27.43
C SER A 8 -35.16 -17.90 26.89
N SER A 9 -35.32 -16.82 27.66
CA SER A 9 -34.99 -15.45 27.23
C SER A 9 -33.47 -15.21 27.17
N LEU A 10 -32.72 -15.68 28.13
CA LEU A 10 -31.23 -15.63 28.12
C LEU A 10 -30.62 -16.42 26.95
N ASN A 11 -31.16 -17.61 26.68
CA ASN A 11 -30.72 -18.40 25.52
C ASN A 11 -31.04 -17.75 24.17
N ILE A 12 -32.19 -17.05 24.06
CA ILE A 12 -32.53 -16.31 22.84
C ILE A 12 -31.62 -15.11 22.69
N LEU A 13 -31.35 -14.34 23.76
CA LEU A 13 -30.46 -13.20 23.75
C LEU A 13 -29.06 -13.64 23.34
N GLN A 14 -28.49 -14.69 23.94
CA GLN A 14 -27.19 -15.24 23.58
C GLN A 14 -27.11 -15.63 22.10
N ARG A 15 -28.11 -16.28 21.56
CA ARG A 15 -28.17 -16.66 20.14
C ARG A 15 -28.25 -15.45 19.20
N ILE A 16 -28.95 -14.37 19.63
CA ILE A 16 -28.97 -13.11 18.88
C ILE A 16 -27.58 -12.45 18.89
N LEU A 17 -26.97 -12.39 20.06
CA LEU A 17 -25.61 -11.84 20.21
C LEU A 17 -24.58 -12.61 19.36
N ASP A 18 -24.65 -13.94 19.37
CA ASP A 18 -23.72 -14.77 18.59
C ASP A 18 -23.99 -14.75 17.08
N ALA A 19 -25.14 -14.24 16.64
CA ALA A 19 -25.44 -14.02 15.23
C ALA A 19 -24.81 -12.74 14.67
N THR A 20 -24.35 -11.82 15.54
CA THR A 20 -23.65 -10.61 15.13
C THR A 20 -22.15 -10.88 14.95
N ARG A 21 -21.54 -10.18 13.99
CA ARG A 21 -20.09 -10.26 13.75
C ARG A 21 -19.30 -9.28 14.60
N GLU A 22 -19.97 -8.25 15.09
CA GLU A 22 -19.44 -7.25 15.99
C GLU A 22 -19.25 -7.85 17.38
N SER A 23 -18.18 -7.43 18.08
CA SER A 23 -17.97 -7.84 19.46
C SER A 23 -18.97 -7.12 20.38
N VAL A 24 -19.76 -7.85 21.15
CA VAL A 24 -20.76 -7.27 22.04
C VAL A 24 -20.52 -7.73 23.47
N LEU A 25 -20.53 -6.75 24.39
CA LEU A 25 -20.43 -6.96 25.84
C LEU A 25 -21.62 -6.31 26.54
N ILE A 26 -22.19 -7.00 27.53
CA ILE A 26 -23.18 -6.42 28.44
C ILE A 26 -22.60 -6.45 29.86
N VAL A 27 -22.70 -5.31 30.54
CA VAL A 27 -22.21 -5.18 31.93
C VAL A 27 -23.34 -4.79 32.88
N ASP A 28 -23.24 -5.25 34.13
CA ASP A 28 -24.15 -4.89 35.21
C ASP A 28 -23.76 -3.56 35.90
N ALA A 29 -24.56 -3.14 36.87
CA ALA A 29 -24.30 -1.94 37.68
C ALA A 29 -22.95 -1.96 38.44
N SER A 30 -22.39 -3.16 38.71
CA SER A 30 -21.06 -3.35 39.30
C SER A 30 -19.93 -3.35 38.30
N ARG A 31 -20.24 -3.08 36.99
CA ARG A 31 -19.34 -3.10 35.87
C ARG A 31 -18.71 -4.49 35.62
N ARG A 32 -19.46 -5.57 35.95
CA ARG A 32 -19.10 -6.93 35.58
C ARG A 32 -19.77 -7.34 34.28
N ILE A 33 -19.05 -8.08 33.48
CA ILE A 33 -19.54 -8.62 32.22
C ILE A 33 -20.50 -9.76 32.52
N ILE A 34 -21.78 -9.57 32.23
CA ILE A 34 -22.84 -10.57 32.43
C ILE A 34 -23.14 -11.36 31.17
N ALA A 35 -22.89 -10.80 29.98
CA ALA A 35 -23.03 -11.47 28.71
C ALA A 35 -22.00 -10.95 27.69
N SER A 36 -21.57 -11.84 26.82
CA SER A 36 -20.70 -11.51 25.70
C SER A 36 -20.94 -12.50 24.57
N ASN A 37 -20.77 -12.08 23.33
CA ASN A 37 -20.83 -12.98 22.20
C ASN A 37 -19.46 -13.61 21.88
N GLN A 38 -19.47 -14.59 20.97
CA GLN A 38 -18.23 -15.27 20.55
C GLN A 38 -17.19 -14.29 19.96
N ALA A 39 -17.62 -13.28 19.18
CA ALA A 39 -16.73 -12.27 18.62
C ALA A 39 -16.00 -11.46 19.70
N ALA A 40 -16.70 -11.07 20.79
CA ALA A 40 -16.09 -10.41 21.92
C ALA A 40 -15.11 -11.30 22.68
N HIS A 41 -15.43 -12.59 22.79
CA HIS A 41 -14.54 -13.57 23.39
C HIS A 41 -13.24 -13.70 22.58
N ASP A 42 -13.34 -13.84 21.26
CA ASP A 42 -12.18 -13.95 20.35
C ASP A 42 -11.33 -12.67 20.32
N ALA A 43 -11.97 -11.49 20.51
CA ALA A 43 -11.27 -10.21 20.51
C ALA A 43 -10.55 -9.89 21.82
N PHE A 44 -11.16 -10.19 22.97
CA PHE A 44 -10.76 -9.65 24.28
C PHE A 44 -10.33 -10.72 25.29
N ALA A 45 -10.71 -12.01 25.11
CA ALA A 45 -10.30 -13.05 26.02
C ALA A 45 -8.81 -13.40 25.83
N ARG A 46 -8.11 -13.61 26.95
CA ARG A 46 -6.75 -14.15 26.95
C ARG A 46 -6.83 -15.66 27.11
N ARG A 47 -6.40 -16.43 26.07
CA ARG A 47 -6.22 -17.90 26.13
C ARG A 47 -7.26 -18.65 26.97
N SER A 48 -8.43 -18.92 26.43
CA SER A 48 -9.50 -19.73 27.03
C SER A 48 -10.15 -19.22 28.34
N ASP A 49 -9.86 -18.00 28.80
CA ASP A 49 -10.52 -17.42 29.95
C ASP A 49 -11.92 -16.93 29.60
N SER A 50 -12.95 -17.32 30.39
CA SER A 50 -14.28 -16.76 30.26
C SER A 50 -14.28 -15.26 30.54
N LEU A 51 -15.02 -14.47 29.76
CA LEU A 51 -15.27 -13.05 30.03
C LEU A 51 -16.34 -12.86 31.10
N HIS A 52 -17.18 -13.84 31.33
CA HIS A 52 -18.31 -13.79 32.26
C HIS A 52 -17.83 -13.57 33.70
N ASP A 53 -18.52 -12.72 34.45
CA ASP A 53 -18.28 -12.28 35.83
C ASP A 53 -16.96 -11.52 36.06
N ARG A 54 -16.19 -11.23 35.00
CA ARG A 54 -15.00 -10.36 35.12
C ARG A 54 -15.37 -8.90 35.10
N ARG A 55 -14.62 -8.07 35.80
CA ARG A 55 -14.76 -6.62 35.69
C ARG A 55 -14.30 -6.14 34.32
N LEU A 56 -15.03 -5.21 33.71
CA LEU A 56 -14.65 -4.62 32.41
C LEU A 56 -13.21 -4.09 32.43
N SER A 57 -12.76 -3.49 33.53
CA SER A 57 -11.39 -2.95 33.72
C SER A 57 -10.28 -4.01 33.75
N GLU A 58 -10.62 -5.26 34.01
CA GLU A 58 -9.67 -6.38 33.97
C GLU A 58 -9.45 -6.89 32.54
N VAL A 59 -10.44 -6.68 31.69
CA VAL A 59 -10.46 -7.15 30.29
C VAL A 59 -9.93 -6.04 29.37
N ILE A 60 -10.49 -4.84 29.47
CA ILE A 60 -10.15 -3.69 28.61
C ILE A 60 -9.76 -2.52 29.51
N ARG A 61 -8.54 -1.98 29.32
CA ARG A 61 -7.98 -0.87 30.11
C ARG A 61 -8.00 0.40 29.28
N ASP A 62 -9.18 0.99 29.13
CA ASP A 62 -9.37 2.26 28.43
C ASP A 62 -10.28 3.16 29.27
N LEU A 63 -9.83 4.38 29.58
CA LEU A 63 -10.55 5.29 30.47
C LEU A 63 -11.85 5.79 29.83
N ASN A 64 -11.82 6.15 28.55
CA ASN A 64 -13.00 6.67 27.83
C ASN A 64 -14.08 5.59 27.74
N LEU A 65 -13.68 4.34 27.55
CA LEU A 65 -14.61 3.19 27.56
C LEU A 65 -15.28 3.05 28.92
N HIS A 66 -14.52 3.15 30.01
CA HIS A 66 -15.09 3.05 31.37
C HIS A 66 -16.03 4.19 31.70
N GLU A 67 -15.71 5.41 31.25
CA GLU A 67 -16.58 6.59 31.40
C GLU A 67 -17.88 6.40 30.61
N ALA A 68 -17.81 5.91 29.36
CA ALA A 68 -18.97 5.63 28.53
C ALA A 68 -19.92 4.61 29.18
N PHE A 69 -19.38 3.48 29.65
CA PHE A 69 -20.18 2.48 30.37
C PHE A 69 -20.76 3.01 31.68
N SER A 70 -20.02 3.86 32.42
CA SER A 70 -20.51 4.48 33.64
C SER A 70 -21.67 5.45 33.35
N SER A 71 -21.53 6.30 32.31
CA SER A 71 -22.59 7.21 31.88
C SER A 71 -23.86 6.47 31.46
N ALA A 72 -23.72 5.38 30.72
CA ALA A 72 -24.87 4.54 30.34
C ALA A 72 -25.56 3.91 31.54
N LEU A 73 -24.80 3.46 32.55
CA LEU A 73 -25.34 2.88 33.79
C LEU A 73 -25.98 3.92 34.73
N ASP A 74 -25.29 5.06 34.95
CA ASP A 74 -25.65 6.01 35.96
C ASP A 74 -26.68 7.03 35.45
N SER A 75 -26.44 7.66 34.28
CA SER A 75 -27.31 8.69 33.68
C SER A 75 -28.28 8.15 32.62
N GLY A 76 -28.02 6.96 32.07
CA GLY A 76 -28.83 6.41 30.98
C GLY A 76 -28.52 7.05 29.63
N GLU A 77 -27.35 7.68 29.45
CA GLU A 77 -26.96 8.31 28.20
C GLU A 77 -26.14 7.34 27.33
N SER A 78 -26.46 7.31 26.03
CA SER A 78 -25.66 6.58 25.06
C SER A 78 -24.48 7.42 24.60
N SER A 79 -23.36 6.78 24.24
CA SER A 79 -22.17 7.44 23.73
C SER A 79 -21.44 6.62 22.67
N ASP A 80 -20.81 7.32 21.72
CA ASP A 80 -19.95 6.75 20.70
C ASP A 80 -18.50 7.14 21.02
N ILE A 81 -17.62 6.15 21.05
CA ILE A 81 -16.20 6.35 21.35
C ILE A 81 -15.33 5.55 20.39
N LYS A 82 -14.09 6.01 20.21
CA LYS A 82 -13.05 5.25 19.48
C LYS A 82 -11.99 4.77 20.44
N MET A 83 -11.50 3.56 20.21
CA MET A 83 -10.49 2.95 21.06
C MET A 83 -9.50 2.14 20.24
N ASP A 84 -8.21 2.30 20.54
CA ASP A 84 -7.16 1.41 20.09
C ASP A 84 -6.91 0.30 21.12
N PHE A 85 -7.10 -0.93 20.74
CA PHE A 85 -6.83 -2.09 21.59
C PHE A 85 -5.53 -2.77 21.16
N ILE A 86 -4.61 -2.93 22.11
CA ILE A 86 -3.31 -3.60 21.90
C ILE A 86 -3.38 -4.98 22.56
N GLY A 87 -3.77 -5.97 21.75
CA GLY A 87 -3.74 -7.39 22.11
C GLY A 87 -2.54 -8.10 21.49
N SER A 88 -2.78 -9.23 20.82
CA SER A 88 -1.79 -9.90 19.96
C SER A 88 -1.46 -9.05 18.72
N GLU A 89 -2.43 -8.31 18.25
CA GLU A 89 -2.34 -7.32 17.18
C GLU A 89 -3.00 -6.04 17.62
N LYS A 90 -2.55 -4.90 17.08
CA LYS A 90 -3.22 -3.61 17.29
C LYS A 90 -4.51 -3.60 16.47
N ARG A 91 -5.65 -3.35 17.13
CA ARG A 91 -6.96 -3.17 16.51
C ARG A 91 -7.56 -1.83 16.91
N SER A 92 -8.28 -1.21 16.00
CA SER A 92 -9.05 0.01 16.24
C SER A 92 -10.53 -0.32 16.23
N TYR A 93 -11.23 0.14 17.28
CA TYR A 93 -12.66 -0.09 17.43
C TYR A 93 -13.41 1.23 17.45
N ASP A 94 -14.54 1.25 16.73
CA ASP A 94 -15.61 2.23 16.91
C ASP A 94 -16.66 1.58 17.80
N ILE A 95 -17.00 2.22 18.93
CA ILE A 95 -17.77 1.57 20.00
C ILE A 95 -19.01 2.40 20.29
N HIS A 96 -20.18 1.78 20.20
CA HIS A 96 -21.43 2.34 20.68
C HIS A 96 -21.78 1.73 22.03
N VAL A 97 -21.90 2.57 23.06
CA VAL A 97 -22.33 2.16 24.39
C VAL A 97 -23.71 2.75 24.67
N SER A 98 -24.65 1.91 25.07
CA SER A 98 -26.01 2.34 25.40
C SER A 98 -26.58 1.62 26.61
N PRO A 99 -27.49 2.26 27.37
CA PRO A 99 -28.20 1.60 28.47
C PRO A 99 -29.20 0.56 27.92
N ILE A 100 -29.38 -0.51 28.68
CA ILE A 100 -30.39 -1.54 28.43
C ILE A 100 -31.03 -1.97 29.75
N ASP A 101 -32.31 -2.10 29.79
CA ASP A 101 -33.04 -2.62 30.96
C ASP A 101 -33.28 -4.13 30.81
N LEU A 102 -32.68 -4.91 31.71
CA LEU A 102 -32.83 -6.36 31.78
C LEU A 102 -33.34 -6.73 33.18
N ASP A 103 -34.43 -7.48 33.25
CA ASP A 103 -35.07 -7.98 34.49
C ASP A 103 -35.33 -6.87 35.54
N GLY A 104 -35.66 -5.66 35.06
CA GLY A 104 -35.94 -4.51 35.91
C GLY A 104 -34.74 -3.79 36.51
N ALA A 105 -33.55 -4.17 36.11
CA ALA A 105 -32.27 -3.52 36.44
C ALA A 105 -31.63 -2.89 35.23
N ARG A 106 -30.95 -1.73 35.44
CA ARG A 106 -30.20 -1.07 34.36
C ARG A 106 -28.85 -1.75 34.13
N HIS A 107 -28.56 -2.03 32.90
CA HIS A 107 -27.30 -2.57 32.40
C HIS A 107 -26.78 -1.66 31.28
N ALA A 108 -25.55 -1.88 30.84
CA ALA A 108 -25.01 -1.20 29.66
C ALA A 108 -24.52 -2.22 28.64
N ILE A 109 -24.87 -2.00 27.40
CA ILE A 109 -24.42 -2.79 26.26
C ILE A 109 -23.41 -1.98 25.45
N GLY A 110 -22.27 -2.58 25.13
CA GLY A 110 -21.27 -2.02 24.21
C GLY A 110 -21.15 -2.89 22.97
N ALA A 111 -21.35 -2.27 21.81
CA ALA A 111 -21.08 -2.88 20.51
C ALA A 111 -19.78 -2.32 19.93
N PHE A 112 -18.82 -3.20 19.63
CA PHE A 112 -17.48 -2.88 19.18
C PHE A 112 -17.34 -3.24 17.71
N TYR A 113 -17.22 -2.24 16.86
CA TYR A 113 -17.02 -2.36 15.42
C TYR A 113 -15.53 -2.33 15.13
N ASP A 114 -14.95 -3.42 14.64
CA ASP A 114 -13.54 -3.44 14.22
C ASP A 114 -13.35 -2.64 12.93
N VAL A 115 -12.81 -1.44 13.06
CA VAL A 115 -12.55 -0.51 11.96
C VAL A 115 -11.10 -0.53 11.51
N THR A 116 -10.30 -1.48 12.00
CA THR A 116 -8.85 -1.56 11.73
C THR A 116 -8.51 -1.52 10.25
N GLN A 117 -9.22 -2.31 9.44
CA GLN A 117 -8.97 -2.36 7.99
C GLN A 117 -9.39 -1.06 7.30
N ILE A 118 -10.51 -0.47 7.72
CA ILE A 118 -11.03 0.78 7.17
C ILE A 118 -10.05 1.90 7.47
N GLU A 119 -9.61 2.05 8.73
CA GLU A 119 -8.63 3.07 9.12
C GLU A 119 -7.27 2.87 8.43
N ARG A 120 -6.85 1.62 8.26
CA ARG A 120 -5.62 1.32 7.51
C ARG A 120 -5.72 1.77 6.05
N LEU A 121 -6.84 1.50 5.40
CA LEU A 121 -7.08 1.91 4.00
C LEU A 121 -7.16 3.43 3.89
N GLU A 122 -7.85 4.11 4.81
CA GLU A 122 -7.92 5.58 4.85
C GLU A 122 -6.56 6.20 5.07
N ARG A 123 -5.75 5.67 5.98
CA ARG A 123 -4.38 6.15 6.23
C ARG A 123 -3.52 6.01 4.97
N VAL A 124 -3.54 4.85 4.31
CA VAL A 124 -2.81 4.62 3.05
C VAL A 124 -3.27 5.61 1.96
N ARG A 125 -4.58 5.89 1.90
CA ARG A 125 -5.13 6.89 0.97
C ARG A 125 -4.66 8.30 1.29
N GLN A 126 -4.66 8.70 2.56
CA GLN A 126 -4.20 10.03 2.99
C GLN A 126 -2.70 10.21 2.74
N GLU A 127 -1.89 9.20 3.05
CA GLU A 127 -0.44 9.20 2.74
C GLU A 127 -0.20 9.32 1.24
N PHE A 128 -0.98 8.62 0.41
CA PHE A 128 -0.91 8.71 -1.05
C PHE A 128 -1.19 10.14 -1.54
N LEU A 129 -2.28 10.76 -1.10
CA LEU A 129 -2.64 12.14 -1.48
C LEU A 129 -1.60 13.16 -0.98
N SER A 130 -1.09 13.00 0.23
CA SER A 130 -0.03 13.84 0.78
C SER A 130 1.25 13.74 -0.06
N ASN A 131 1.66 12.51 -0.42
CA ASN A 131 2.85 12.29 -1.24
C ASN A 131 2.70 12.89 -2.65
N ILE A 132 1.52 12.76 -3.30
CA ILE A 132 1.23 13.43 -4.57
C ILE A 132 1.44 14.94 -4.45
N SER A 133 0.84 15.55 -3.42
CA SER A 133 0.94 16.99 -3.20
C SER A 133 2.38 17.45 -3.03
N HIS A 134 3.19 16.68 -2.30
CA HIS A 134 4.60 16.99 -2.09
C HIS A 134 5.44 16.80 -3.36
N GLU A 135 5.24 15.70 -4.11
CA GLU A 135 6.00 15.43 -5.34
C GLU A 135 5.63 16.36 -6.51
N LEU A 136 4.42 16.93 -6.52
CA LEU A 136 4.02 17.97 -7.48
C LEU A 136 4.51 19.36 -7.07
N ARG A 137 4.49 19.71 -5.77
CA ARG A 137 4.88 21.05 -5.29
C ARG A 137 6.35 21.33 -5.56
N THR A 138 7.25 20.39 -5.36
CA THR A 138 8.70 20.58 -5.52
C THR A 138 9.09 21.03 -6.94
N PRO A 139 8.73 20.30 -8.03
CA PRO A 139 9.05 20.74 -9.38
C PRO A 139 8.33 22.04 -9.77
N LEU A 140 7.10 22.25 -9.32
CA LEU A 140 6.36 23.49 -9.57
C LEU A 140 7.04 24.71 -8.95
N THR A 141 7.47 24.61 -7.68
CA THR A 141 8.21 25.70 -7.02
C THR A 141 9.53 25.99 -7.75
N SER A 142 10.22 24.96 -8.24
CA SER A 142 11.45 25.14 -9.04
C SER A 142 11.16 25.86 -10.37
N ILE A 143 10.07 25.48 -11.08
CA ILE A 143 9.67 26.16 -12.31
C ILE A 143 9.40 27.62 -12.03
N MET A 144 8.60 27.94 -11.02
CA MET A 144 8.25 29.32 -10.66
C MET A 144 9.48 30.15 -10.33
N ALA A 145 10.40 29.65 -9.51
CA ALA A 145 11.61 30.36 -9.15
C ALA A 145 12.52 30.67 -10.36
N PHE A 146 12.63 29.74 -11.33
CA PHE A 146 13.40 30.00 -12.54
C PHE A 146 12.69 30.92 -13.52
N VAL A 147 11.36 30.92 -13.55
CA VAL A 147 10.57 31.90 -14.33
C VAL A 147 10.78 33.30 -13.76
N GLU A 148 10.64 33.49 -12.44
CA GLU A 148 10.91 34.77 -11.75
C GLU A 148 12.33 35.25 -12.03
N THR A 149 13.35 34.35 -11.94
CA THR A 149 14.73 34.70 -12.24
C THR A 149 14.91 35.20 -13.69
N LEU A 150 14.20 34.59 -14.66
CA LEU A 150 14.23 35.02 -16.06
C LEU A 150 13.54 36.37 -16.24
N GLU A 151 12.41 36.62 -15.57
CA GLU A 151 11.67 37.89 -15.59
C GLU A 151 12.47 39.04 -14.96
N ASP A 152 13.26 38.76 -13.92
CA ASP A 152 14.17 39.70 -13.24
C ASP A 152 15.41 40.08 -14.05
N GLY A 153 15.45 39.73 -15.35
CA GLY A 153 16.47 40.18 -16.31
C GLY A 153 17.47 39.08 -16.74
N ALA A 154 17.43 37.88 -16.15
CA ALA A 154 18.29 36.78 -16.59
C ALA A 154 17.93 36.26 -18.00
N ILE A 155 16.80 36.67 -18.57
CA ILE A 155 16.39 36.33 -19.95
C ILE A 155 17.38 36.93 -21.00
N ASP A 156 18.01 38.05 -20.69
CA ASP A 156 18.99 38.73 -21.57
C ASP A 156 20.39 38.09 -21.47
N ASP A 157 20.66 37.30 -20.45
CA ASP A 157 21.89 36.53 -20.29
C ASP A 157 21.84 35.25 -21.13
N ARG A 158 22.44 35.29 -22.33
CA ARG A 158 22.41 34.22 -23.33
C ARG A 158 22.99 32.89 -22.83
N GLU A 159 23.89 32.90 -21.87
CA GLU A 159 24.53 31.67 -21.33
C GLU A 159 23.62 31.03 -20.30
N ASN A 160 23.08 31.80 -19.38
CA ASN A 160 22.27 31.31 -18.28
C ASN A 160 20.81 31.07 -18.65
N ASN A 161 20.20 31.84 -19.57
CA ASN A 161 18.81 31.66 -19.93
C ASN A 161 18.51 30.24 -20.50
N ARG A 162 19.40 29.71 -21.35
CA ARG A 162 19.25 28.34 -21.88
C ARG A 162 19.34 27.28 -20.79
N ARG A 163 20.18 27.51 -19.79
CA ARG A 163 20.32 26.62 -18.61
C ARG A 163 19.04 26.63 -17.79
N PHE A 164 18.45 27.81 -17.51
CA PHE A 164 17.22 27.97 -16.75
C PHE A 164 16.02 27.38 -17.49
N LEU A 165 15.88 27.64 -18.78
CA LEU A 165 14.86 27.00 -19.62
C LEU A 165 14.98 25.47 -19.63
N GLY A 166 16.23 24.95 -19.63
CA GLY A 166 16.49 23.52 -19.50
C GLY A 166 16.04 22.94 -18.16
N VAL A 167 16.16 23.69 -17.05
CA VAL A 167 15.64 23.28 -15.73
C VAL A 167 14.13 23.28 -15.71
N ILE A 168 13.49 24.35 -16.24
CA ILE A 168 12.03 24.45 -16.33
C ILE A 168 11.48 23.26 -17.13
N ARG A 169 12.04 22.98 -18.31
CA ARG A 169 11.60 21.86 -19.15
C ARG A 169 11.70 20.52 -18.43
N ARG A 170 12.85 20.22 -17.80
CA ARG A 170 13.02 18.95 -17.05
C ARG A 170 12.01 18.79 -15.91
N ASN A 171 11.69 19.88 -15.19
CA ASN A 171 10.69 19.83 -14.12
C ASN A 171 9.27 19.66 -14.68
N ALA A 172 8.94 20.28 -15.80
CA ALA A 172 7.65 20.11 -16.48
C ALA A 172 7.50 18.65 -17.01
N GLU A 173 8.52 18.10 -17.65
CA GLU A 173 8.56 16.69 -18.10
C GLU A 173 8.40 15.72 -16.92
N ARG A 174 9.05 16.01 -15.78
CA ARG A 174 8.91 15.23 -14.55
C ARG A 174 7.47 15.27 -14.01
N MET A 175 6.84 16.46 -13.98
CA MET A 175 5.44 16.60 -13.55
C MET A 175 4.49 15.83 -14.48
N HIS A 176 4.71 15.93 -15.79
CA HIS A 176 3.91 15.20 -16.77
C HIS A 176 4.01 13.68 -16.56
N GLY A 177 5.21 13.14 -16.37
CA GLY A 177 5.42 11.72 -16.06
C GLY A 177 4.74 11.30 -14.76
N LEU A 178 4.84 12.12 -13.70
CA LEU A 178 4.19 11.84 -12.41
C LEU A 178 2.66 11.79 -12.55
N ILE A 179 2.05 12.74 -13.28
CA ILE A 179 0.61 12.76 -13.53
C ILE A 179 0.19 11.51 -14.32
N ALA A 180 0.94 11.12 -15.35
CA ALA A 180 0.69 9.91 -16.13
C ALA A 180 0.72 8.65 -15.24
N ASP A 181 1.74 8.51 -14.40
CA ASP A 181 1.87 7.39 -13.45
C ASP A 181 0.70 7.32 -12.45
N ILE A 182 0.25 8.48 -11.93
CA ILE A 182 -0.89 8.56 -11.01
C ILE A 182 -2.19 8.14 -11.69
N LEU A 183 -2.47 8.65 -12.89
CA LEU A 183 -3.67 8.29 -13.66
C LEU A 183 -3.67 6.81 -14.00
N GLU A 184 -2.54 6.28 -14.41
CA GLU A 184 -2.38 4.84 -14.70
C GLU A 184 -2.65 3.99 -13.46
N LEU A 185 -2.00 4.30 -12.34
CA LEU A 185 -2.21 3.57 -11.08
C LEU A 185 -3.67 3.63 -10.65
N SER A 186 -4.32 4.80 -10.79
CA SER A 186 -5.74 4.97 -10.49
C SER A 186 -6.64 4.08 -11.38
N MET A 187 -6.34 3.99 -12.68
CA MET A 187 -7.08 3.11 -13.60
C MET A 187 -6.90 1.63 -13.26
N ILE A 188 -5.68 1.23 -12.90
CA ILE A 188 -5.36 -0.13 -12.49
C ILE A 188 -6.13 -0.51 -11.21
N GLU A 189 -6.11 0.36 -10.20
CA GLU A 189 -6.72 0.10 -8.88
C GLU A 189 -8.25 0.14 -8.91
N SER A 190 -8.85 0.94 -9.79
CA SER A 190 -10.30 0.95 -9.99
C SER A 190 -10.83 -0.28 -10.73
N GLY A 191 -9.96 -1.21 -11.16
CA GLY A 191 -10.34 -2.39 -11.92
C GLY A 191 -10.76 -2.10 -13.37
N ASN A 192 -10.50 -0.87 -13.87
CA ASN A 192 -10.88 -0.46 -15.20
C ASN A 192 -9.89 -0.93 -16.29
N VAL A 193 -8.74 -1.47 -15.89
CA VAL A 193 -7.75 -2.02 -16.83
C VAL A 193 -8.09 -3.48 -17.10
N LYS A 194 -8.46 -3.77 -18.34
CA LYS A 194 -8.60 -5.15 -18.83
C LYS A 194 -7.28 -5.59 -19.44
N ILE A 195 -6.83 -6.80 -19.09
CA ILE A 195 -5.64 -7.43 -19.65
C ILE A 195 -6.06 -8.29 -20.85
N GLU A 196 -5.53 -8.01 -22.01
CA GLU A 196 -5.74 -8.78 -23.22
C GLU A 196 -4.48 -9.58 -23.55
N THR A 197 -4.39 -10.78 -22.97
CA THR A 197 -3.22 -11.65 -23.17
C THR A 197 -3.18 -12.22 -24.57
N LYS A 198 -2.01 -12.16 -25.19
CA LYS A 198 -1.69 -12.81 -26.47
C LYS A 198 -0.23 -13.28 -26.48
N PRO A 199 0.13 -14.22 -27.38
CA PRO A 199 1.53 -14.66 -27.49
C PRO A 199 2.42 -13.52 -27.98
N VAL A 200 3.32 -13.01 -27.12
CA VAL A 200 4.28 -11.94 -27.41
C VAL A 200 5.65 -12.53 -27.60
N ARG A 201 6.35 -12.15 -28.68
CA ARG A 201 7.78 -12.49 -28.88
C ARG A 201 8.64 -11.64 -27.96
N LEU A 202 9.06 -12.21 -26.83
CA LEU A 202 9.73 -11.46 -25.77
C LEU A 202 11.03 -10.83 -26.25
N PHE A 203 11.82 -11.54 -27.09
CA PHE A 203 13.07 -11.00 -27.66
C PHE A 203 12.83 -9.66 -28.36
N ASN A 204 11.84 -9.60 -29.27
CA ASN A 204 11.56 -8.39 -30.04
C ASN A 204 11.10 -7.24 -29.14
N LEU A 205 10.22 -7.52 -28.18
CA LEU A 205 9.73 -6.52 -27.24
C LEU A 205 10.87 -5.92 -26.40
N VAL A 206 11.81 -6.73 -25.94
CA VAL A 206 13.00 -6.26 -25.22
C VAL A 206 13.87 -5.36 -26.10
N GLU A 207 14.08 -5.72 -27.39
CA GLU A 207 14.82 -4.88 -28.34
C GLU A 207 14.12 -3.53 -28.60
N GLU A 208 12.81 -3.50 -28.70
CA GLU A 208 12.01 -2.27 -28.83
C GLU A 208 12.21 -1.36 -27.61
N VAL A 209 12.12 -1.91 -26.40
CA VAL A 209 12.38 -1.17 -25.15
C VAL A 209 13.83 -0.68 -25.06
N PHE A 210 14.80 -1.50 -25.45
CA PHE A 210 16.21 -1.10 -25.49
C PHE A 210 16.44 0.04 -26.47
N THR A 211 15.82 -0.02 -27.64
CA THR A 211 15.89 1.06 -28.63
C THR A 211 15.32 2.36 -28.08
N ALA A 212 14.16 2.31 -27.41
CA ALA A 212 13.52 3.48 -26.79
C ALA A 212 14.39 4.10 -25.67
N LEU A 213 15.13 3.28 -24.94
CA LEU A 213 16.00 3.71 -23.84
C LEU A 213 17.47 3.96 -24.22
N SER A 214 17.84 3.78 -25.49
CA SER A 214 19.21 3.85 -25.99
C SER A 214 19.91 5.18 -25.70
N SER A 215 19.23 6.31 -25.85
CA SER A 215 19.78 7.63 -25.54
C SER A 215 20.11 7.79 -24.04
N LYS A 216 19.25 7.26 -23.18
CA LYS A 216 19.47 7.32 -21.71
C LYS A 216 20.62 6.40 -21.30
N SER A 217 20.71 5.20 -21.85
CA SER A 217 21.78 4.25 -21.54
C SER A 217 23.14 4.76 -22.03
N ALA A 218 23.19 5.33 -23.23
CA ALA A 218 24.41 5.95 -23.78
C ALA A 218 24.90 7.13 -22.93
N THR A 219 24.01 8.01 -22.48
CA THR A 219 24.36 9.16 -21.63
C THR A 219 24.97 8.73 -20.29
N ARG A 220 24.63 7.54 -19.79
CA ARG A 220 25.13 6.98 -18.54
C ARG A 220 26.18 5.88 -18.71
N GLU A 221 26.61 5.62 -19.96
CA GLU A 221 27.56 4.58 -20.32
C GLU A 221 27.13 3.18 -19.88
N ILE A 222 25.81 2.88 -19.95
CA ILE A 222 25.25 1.57 -19.56
C ILE A 222 25.08 0.69 -20.78
N THR A 223 25.56 -0.54 -20.67
CA THR A 223 25.37 -1.57 -21.71
C THR A 223 24.07 -2.34 -21.47
N LEU A 224 23.21 -2.39 -22.47
CA LEU A 224 21.98 -3.18 -22.46
C LEU A 224 22.22 -4.53 -23.12
N ILE A 225 21.86 -5.64 -22.46
CA ILE A 225 22.14 -7.01 -22.92
C ILE A 225 20.84 -7.81 -22.95
N ASN A 226 20.43 -8.20 -24.16
CA ASN A 226 19.30 -9.08 -24.37
C ASN A 226 19.76 -10.54 -24.47
N GLN A 227 19.48 -11.34 -23.45
CA GLN A 227 19.77 -12.78 -23.41
C GLN A 227 18.52 -13.64 -23.56
N VAL A 228 17.42 -13.05 -24.02
CA VAL A 228 16.18 -13.76 -24.29
C VAL A 228 16.36 -14.56 -25.60
N PRO A 229 16.07 -15.87 -25.65
CA PRO A 229 16.10 -16.62 -26.91
C PRO A 229 15.02 -16.11 -27.87
N GLU A 230 15.37 -15.93 -29.17
CA GLU A 230 14.46 -15.35 -30.19
C GLU A 230 13.11 -16.06 -30.35
N LYS A 231 13.07 -17.37 -30.05
CA LYS A 231 11.88 -18.21 -30.25
C LYS A 231 10.89 -18.13 -29.08
N ILE A 232 11.28 -17.55 -27.94
CA ILE A 232 10.44 -17.51 -26.76
C ILE A 232 9.24 -16.60 -26.98
N LYS A 233 8.07 -17.14 -26.65
CA LYS A 233 6.81 -16.41 -26.58
C LYS A 233 6.29 -16.44 -25.14
N VAL A 234 5.76 -15.32 -24.69
CA VAL A 234 5.13 -15.17 -23.38
C VAL A 234 3.67 -14.80 -23.59
N LEU A 235 2.77 -15.42 -22.85
CA LEU A 235 1.36 -15.06 -22.87
C LEU A 235 1.12 -13.83 -21.97
N ALA A 236 0.98 -12.66 -22.59
CA ALA A 236 0.82 -11.39 -21.87
C ALA A 236 0.11 -10.34 -22.72
N ASP A 237 -0.38 -9.28 -22.09
CA ASP A 237 -0.75 -8.06 -22.79
C ASP A 237 0.52 -7.32 -23.19
N PRO A 238 0.77 -7.09 -24.51
CA PRO A 238 2.05 -6.56 -24.98
C PRO A 238 2.29 -5.13 -24.50
N VAL A 239 1.27 -4.29 -24.43
CA VAL A 239 1.40 -2.89 -23.97
C VAL A 239 1.78 -2.87 -22.49
N ARG A 240 1.15 -3.73 -21.70
CA ARG A 240 1.42 -3.82 -20.26
C ARG A 240 2.75 -4.50 -19.96
N LEU A 241 3.13 -5.49 -20.74
CA LEU A 241 4.45 -6.12 -20.62
C LEU A 241 5.57 -5.15 -21.02
N GLU A 242 5.41 -4.41 -22.11
CA GLU A 242 6.34 -3.33 -22.51
C GLU A 242 6.52 -2.30 -21.39
N GLN A 243 5.43 -1.86 -20.77
CA GLN A 243 5.44 -0.92 -19.67
C GLN A 243 6.18 -1.47 -18.45
N MET A 244 5.93 -2.72 -18.07
CA MET A 244 6.67 -3.37 -16.97
C MET A 244 8.17 -3.42 -17.25
N LEU A 245 8.55 -3.86 -18.44
CA LEU A 245 9.97 -3.92 -18.86
C LEU A 245 10.61 -2.54 -18.90
N THR A 246 9.93 -1.54 -19.47
CA THR A 246 10.41 -0.16 -19.51
C THR A 246 10.70 0.37 -18.11
N ASN A 247 9.79 0.16 -17.14
CA ASN A 247 9.98 0.59 -15.76
C ASN A 247 11.17 -0.09 -15.09
N LEU A 248 11.35 -1.39 -15.29
CA LEU A 248 12.46 -2.13 -14.69
C LEU A 248 13.81 -1.78 -15.35
N ILE A 249 13.86 -1.69 -16.67
CA ILE A 249 15.08 -1.38 -17.41
C ILE A 249 15.51 0.08 -17.17
N ASP A 250 14.56 1.05 -17.17
CA ASP A 250 14.85 2.45 -16.86
C ASP A 250 15.38 2.61 -15.43
N ASN A 251 14.84 1.84 -14.46
CA ASN A 251 15.40 1.78 -13.11
C ASN A 251 16.83 1.19 -13.10
N GLY A 252 17.07 0.11 -13.82
CA GLY A 252 18.39 -0.50 -13.95
C GLY A 252 19.42 0.44 -14.59
N ILE A 253 19.00 1.33 -15.52
CA ILE A 253 19.86 2.37 -16.09
C ILE A 253 20.10 3.50 -15.06
N LYS A 254 19.05 3.95 -14.38
CA LYS A 254 19.08 5.09 -13.45
C LYS A 254 19.97 4.86 -12.23
N PHE A 255 19.90 3.66 -11.66
CA PHE A 255 20.59 3.31 -10.41
C PHE A 255 21.85 2.47 -10.63
N ASN A 256 22.32 2.41 -11.88
CA ASN A 256 23.56 1.74 -12.21
C ASN A 256 24.79 2.60 -11.91
N ARG A 257 25.93 1.94 -11.86
CA ARG A 257 27.25 2.57 -11.84
C ARG A 257 27.73 2.84 -13.28
N PRO A 258 28.65 3.80 -13.51
CA PRO A 258 29.27 4.00 -14.83
C PRO A 258 29.85 2.68 -15.39
N ALA A 259 29.73 2.48 -16.69
CA ALA A 259 30.13 1.27 -17.39
C ALA A 259 29.48 -0.03 -16.87
N GLY A 260 28.32 0.09 -16.22
CA GLY A 260 27.54 -1.05 -15.77
C GLY A 260 26.70 -1.67 -16.89
N THR A 261 25.96 -2.74 -16.54
CA THR A 261 25.11 -3.46 -17.47
C THR A 261 23.68 -3.57 -16.94
N VAL A 262 22.73 -3.67 -17.87
CA VAL A 262 21.34 -4.15 -17.60
C VAL A 262 21.10 -5.32 -18.52
N THR A 263 20.80 -6.48 -17.92
CA THR A 263 20.63 -7.74 -18.66
C THR A 263 19.20 -8.24 -18.49
N VAL A 264 18.54 -8.59 -19.59
CA VAL A 264 17.22 -9.23 -19.56
C VAL A 264 17.38 -10.71 -19.93
N THR A 265 16.86 -11.58 -19.06
CA THR A 265 16.85 -13.04 -19.26
C THR A 265 15.44 -13.60 -19.05
N VAL A 266 15.20 -14.83 -19.47
CA VAL A 266 13.93 -15.52 -19.26
C VAL A 266 14.17 -16.99 -18.91
N GLY A 267 13.42 -17.45 -17.89
CA GLY A 267 13.28 -18.86 -17.55
C GLY A 267 11.84 -19.29 -17.78
N GLN A 268 11.63 -20.45 -18.39
CA GLN A 268 10.29 -20.97 -18.64
C GLN A 268 10.16 -22.38 -18.06
N THR A 269 9.05 -22.62 -17.37
CA THR A 269 8.59 -23.94 -16.92
C THR A 269 7.23 -24.23 -17.55
N SER A 270 6.65 -25.41 -17.29
CA SER A 270 5.30 -25.76 -17.74
C SER A 270 4.19 -24.89 -17.13
N GLU A 271 4.47 -24.25 -16.00
CA GLU A 271 3.46 -23.50 -15.24
C GLU A 271 3.70 -21.98 -15.23
N LYS A 272 4.97 -21.55 -15.38
CA LYS A 272 5.36 -20.16 -15.23
C LYS A 272 6.45 -19.73 -16.19
N THR A 273 6.38 -18.47 -16.61
CA THR A 273 7.45 -17.76 -17.29
C THR A 273 8.02 -16.70 -16.36
N ALA A 274 9.31 -16.77 -16.04
CA ALA A 274 10.03 -15.82 -15.21
C ALA A 274 10.91 -14.92 -16.07
N ILE A 275 10.59 -13.64 -16.17
CA ILE A 275 11.37 -12.62 -16.88
C ILE A 275 12.20 -11.88 -15.85
N SER A 276 13.52 -11.93 -15.99
CA SER A 276 14.45 -11.30 -15.06
C SER A 276 15.14 -10.10 -15.70
N VAL A 277 15.14 -8.97 -15.00
CA VAL A 277 15.89 -7.76 -15.35
C VAL A 277 16.93 -7.55 -14.27
N ALA A 278 18.20 -7.77 -14.61
CA ALA A 278 19.33 -7.66 -13.69
C ALA A 278 20.20 -6.46 -14.04
N ASP A 279 20.55 -5.65 -13.06
CA ASP A 279 21.52 -4.57 -13.17
C ASP A 279 22.79 -4.85 -12.33
N THR A 280 23.88 -4.17 -12.67
CA THR A 280 25.14 -4.21 -11.92
C THR A 280 25.35 -2.96 -11.06
N GLY A 281 24.25 -2.32 -10.66
CA GLY A 281 24.25 -1.03 -9.97
C GLY A 281 24.63 -1.07 -8.50
N GLU A 282 24.16 -0.05 -7.79
CA GLU A 282 24.49 0.15 -6.37
C GLU A 282 23.87 -0.92 -5.46
N GLY A 283 22.82 -1.58 -5.90
CA GLY A 283 22.05 -2.51 -5.08
C GLY A 283 21.18 -1.83 -4.05
N ILE A 284 20.39 -2.63 -3.32
CA ILE A 284 19.40 -2.19 -2.34
C ILE A 284 19.71 -2.88 -1.02
N LEU A 285 19.67 -2.14 0.08
CA LEU A 285 19.79 -2.69 1.43
C LEU A 285 18.63 -3.62 1.76
N ALA A 286 18.88 -4.70 2.51
CA ALA A 286 17.90 -5.72 2.86
C ALA A 286 16.63 -5.14 3.51
N ASP A 287 16.78 -4.15 4.38
CA ASP A 287 15.66 -3.50 5.10
C ASP A 287 14.70 -2.76 4.16
N HIS A 288 15.13 -2.44 2.94
CA HIS A 288 14.31 -1.75 1.94
C HIS A 288 13.59 -2.71 0.98
N LEU A 289 14.07 -3.97 0.82
CA LEU A 289 13.58 -4.90 -0.21
C LEU A 289 12.08 -5.18 -0.10
N SER A 290 11.56 -5.31 1.11
CA SER A 290 10.13 -5.54 1.35
C SER A 290 9.24 -4.36 0.92
N ARG A 291 9.81 -3.17 0.82
CA ARG A 291 9.12 -1.90 0.62
C ARG A 291 9.29 -1.28 -0.77
N VAL A 292 10.21 -1.75 -1.60
CA VAL A 292 10.51 -1.13 -2.91
C VAL A 292 9.32 -1.07 -3.86
N PHE A 293 8.30 -1.91 -3.65
CA PHE A 293 7.06 -1.91 -4.41
C PHE A 293 5.94 -1.07 -3.79
N GLU A 294 6.19 -0.40 -2.64
CA GLU A 294 5.24 0.56 -2.06
C GLU A 294 5.21 1.84 -2.91
N ARG A 295 4.04 2.50 -2.97
CA ARG A 295 3.87 3.75 -3.71
C ARG A 295 4.72 4.85 -3.10
N PHE A 296 5.40 5.64 -3.96
CA PHE A 296 6.30 6.73 -3.56
C PHE A 296 7.47 6.32 -2.68
N TYR A 297 7.69 5.01 -2.51
CA TYR A 297 8.81 4.54 -1.71
C TYR A 297 10.14 4.78 -2.43
N ARG A 298 11.12 5.26 -1.67
CA ARG A 298 12.49 5.55 -2.14
C ARG A 298 13.44 5.26 -0.99
N ALA A 299 14.43 4.42 -1.22
CA ALA A 299 15.40 4.02 -0.20
C ALA A 299 16.26 5.20 0.28
N ASP A 300 16.58 6.16 -0.61
CA ASP A 300 17.30 7.40 -0.27
C ASP A 300 16.60 8.60 -0.93
N ARG A 301 15.97 9.45 -0.11
CA ARG A 301 15.22 10.63 -0.58
C ARG A 301 16.13 11.75 -1.09
N GLY A 302 17.37 11.85 -0.62
CA GLY A 302 18.30 12.91 -0.99
C GLY A 302 18.89 12.69 -2.39
N ARG A 303 19.53 11.57 -2.58
CA ARG A 303 20.26 11.20 -3.81
C ARG A 303 19.34 10.92 -5.01
N THR A 304 18.18 10.34 -4.75
CA THR A 304 17.19 10.03 -5.79
C THR A 304 16.50 11.26 -6.38
N ARG A 305 16.56 12.45 -5.73
CA ARG A 305 16.03 13.69 -6.33
C ARG A 305 16.84 14.14 -7.56
N GLU A 306 18.14 13.93 -7.57
CA GLU A 306 19.01 14.25 -8.70
C GLU A 306 18.88 13.24 -9.84
N VAL A 307 18.66 11.96 -9.51
CA VAL A 307 18.58 10.88 -10.50
C VAL A 307 17.21 10.83 -11.19
N GLY A 308 16.18 11.40 -10.57
CA GLY A 308 14.82 11.43 -11.10
C GLY A 308 14.05 10.10 -10.93
N GLY A 309 12.77 10.18 -10.66
CA GLY A 309 11.85 9.05 -10.52
C GLY A 309 10.66 9.46 -9.66
N THR A 310 9.49 8.90 -9.95
CA THR A 310 8.24 9.18 -9.25
C THR A 310 8.04 8.33 -7.99
N GLY A 311 8.74 7.18 -7.92
CA GLY A 311 8.51 6.16 -6.91
C GLY A 311 7.23 5.35 -7.15
N LEU A 312 6.62 5.50 -8.32
CA LEU A 312 5.40 4.78 -8.71
C LEU A 312 5.68 3.62 -9.67
N GLY A 313 6.75 3.68 -10.47
CA GLY A 313 7.03 2.69 -11.52
C GLY A 313 7.06 1.24 -11.01
N LEU A 314 7.71 0.95 -9.87
CA LEU A 314 7.74 -0.41 -9.30
C LEU A 314 6.37 -0.83 -8.73
N ALA A 315 5.58 0.09 -8.18
CA ALA A 315 4.22 -0.19 -7.77
C ALA A 315 3.33 -0.54 -8.97
N ILE A 316 3.48 0.17 -10.09
CA ILE A 316 2.79 -0.14 -11.36
C ILE A 316 3.19 -1.53 -11.85
N VAL A 317 4.49 -1.87 -11.86
CA VAL A 317 4.96 -3.23 -12.25
C VAL A 317 4.28 -4.30 -11.40
N LYS A 318 4.22 -4.13 -10.08
CA LYS A 318 3.59 -5.07 -9.16
C LYS A 318 2.10 -5.26 -9.45
N HIS A 319 1.37 -4.16 -9.68
CA HIS A 319 -0.05 -4.23 -10.00
C HIS A 319 -0.32 -4.88 -11.36
N LEU A 320 0.46 -4.52 -12.38
CA LEU A 320 0.33 -5.11 -13.71
C LEU A 320 0.66 -6.61 -13.72
N ALA A 321 1.70 -7.04 -13.00
CA ALA A 321 2.01 -8.46 -12.83
C ALA A 321 0.83 -9.23 -12.20
N ARG A 322 0.21 -8.67 -11.15
CA ARG A 322 -0.97 -9.25 -10.49
C ARG A 322 -2.18 -9.33 -11.42
N LEU A 323 -2.42 -8.30 -12.24
CA LEU A 323 -3.51 -8.33 -13.22
C LEU A 323 -3.32 -9.42 -14.27
N HIS A 324 -2.08 -9.84 -14.56
CA HIS A 324 -1.76 -11.00 -15.40
C HIS A 324 -1.85 -12.35 -14.65
N GLY A 325 -2.27 -12.36 -13.37
CA GLY A 325 -2.27 -13.56 -12.53
C GLY A 325 -0.89 -13.99 -12.05
N GLY A 326 0.10 -13.08 -12.15
CA GLY A 326 1.49 -13.31 -11.78
C GLY A 326 1.95 -12.54 -10.55
N GLU A 327 3.26 -12.54 -10.34
CA GLU A 327 3.91 -11.83 -9.23
C GLU A 327 5.20 -11.15 -9.69
N VAL A 328 5.70 -10.19 -8.89
CA VAL A 328 7.02 -9.61 -9.03
C VAL A 328 7.81 -9.75 -7.73
N SER A 329 9.06 -10.11 -7.88
CA SER A 329 10.00 -10.24 -6.77
C SER A 329 11.29 -9.47 -7.03
N VAL A 330 12.11 -9.27 -6.00
CA VAL A 330 13.39 -8.58 -6.07
C VAL A 330 14.43 -9.31 -5.24
N SER A 331 15.62 -9.43 -5.80
CA SER A 331 16.83 -9.88 -5.10
C SER A 331 17.93 -8.85 -5.32
N SER A 332 18.56 -8.39 -4.25
CA SER A 332 19.60 -7.37 -4.34
C SER A 332 20.59 -7.50 -3.20
N ALA A 333 21.83 -7.09 -3.46
CA ALA A 333 22.84 -6.91 -2.45
C ALA A 333 23.61 -5.61 -2.75
N LEU A 334 23.92 -4.86 -1.69
CA LEU A 334 24.64 -3.59 -1.80
C LEU A 334 25.94 -3.77 -2.59
N SER A 335 26.18 -2.87 -3.55
CA SER A 335 27.33 -2.87 -4.48
C SER A 335 27.43 -4.09 -5.42
N ARG A 336 26.41 -4.94 -5.47
CA ARG A 336 26.37 -6.10 -6.38
C ARG A 336 25.29 -5.99 -7.46
N GLY A 337 24.42 -4.97 -7.35
CA GLY A 337 23.30 -4.76 -8.26
C GLY A 337 21.99 -5.36 -7.77
N THR A 338 20.96 -5.27 -8.62
CA THR A 338 19.60 -5.69 -8.34
C THR A 338 19.06 -6.56 -9.46
N THR A 339 18.28 -7.57 -9.11
CA THR A 339 17.53 -8.39 -10.06
C THR A 339 16.06 -8.33 -9.71
N PHE A 340 15.24 -7.81 -10.60
CA PHE A 340 13.80 -7.89 -10.53
C PHE A 340 13.30 -9.04 -11.39
N ILE A 341 12.33 -9.81 -10.89
CA ILE A 341 11.79 -10.98 -11.58
C ILE A 341 10.27 -10.82 -11.68
N ILE A 342 9.75 -10.82 -12.90
CA ILE A 342 8.31 -10.87 -13.19
C ILE A 342 7.98 -12.34 -13.49
N GLU A 343 7.14 -12.95 -12.68
CA GLU A 343 6.60 -14.29 -12.91
C GLU A 343 5.19 -14.16 -13.49
N LEU A 344 4.95 -14.72 -14.67
CA LEU A 344 3.65 -14.77 -15.32
C LEU A 344 3.23 -16.23 -15.52
N PRO A 345 1.93 -16.56 -15.55
CA PRO A 345 1.45 -17.88 -15.98
C PRO A 345 1.96 -18.23 -17.38
N ALA A 346 2.25 -19.54 -17.63
CA ALA A 346 2.77 -20.03 -18.92
C ALA A 346 1.71 -20.09 -20.00
#